data_eb40d425a0860e94dee891ae52fb0053
#
_entry.id   eb40d425a0860e94dee891ae52fb0053
#
_cell.length_a   1.000
_cell.length_b   1.000
_cell.length_c   1.000
_cell.angle_alpha   90.00
_cell.angle_beta   90.00
_cell.angle_gamma   90.00
#
_symmetry.space_group_name_H-M   'P 1'
#
loop_
_entity.id
_entity.type
_entity.pdbx_description
1 polymer ?
#
loop_
_entity_poly.entity_id
_entity_poly.type
_entity_poly.pdbx_seq_one_letter_code
_entity_poly.pdbx_strand_id
1 'polypeptide(L)'
;MRIQTTPNNSNPQKKITLFGDSIPKGLYLEGNKIMRIKRCAVNTVEETLQIKIDSRSAFGQTLGKCCKKEMFSDFFKTADPSADILAVSLGGNDCDYDWAEVAKDPFGYHLPKTPLPLFEELLEHLIETAARTGVATVFTSLPPIDSERYFRNVICAHADGEEVMKFFCGDVTNIARHQESYNAAVMKSALSAGAAFIDFRTEFLMKPDFLDYVSEDGIHPNQKGHDLIADCVIRYADARIQALQQLA
;
A
#
# COMPACT_ATOMS: atom_id res chain seq x y z
N MET A 1 18.99 -52.87 -8.75
CA MET A 1 19.38 -51.80 -7.83
C MET A 1 18.93 -50.49 -8.45
N ARG A 2 17.77 -49.95 -8.07
CA ARG A 2 17.23 -48.67 -8.60
C ARG A 2 17.73 -47.57 -7.70
N ILE A 3 18.55 -46.69 -8.26
CA ILE A 3 18.98 -45.47 -7.59
C ILE A 3 17.78 -44.49 -7.63
N GLN A 4 17.13 -44.29 -6.51
CA GLN A 4 16.17 -43.20 -6.33
C GLN A 4 16.97 -41.90 -6.15
N THR A 5 17.04 -41.10 -7.18
CA THR A 5 17.47 -39.70 -7.08
C THR A 5 16.31 -38.91 -6.56
N THR A 6 16.30 -38.62 -5.28
CA THR A 6 15.46 -37.54 -4.70
C THR A 6 15.97 -36.21 -5.25
N PRO A 7 15.11 -35.38 -5.82
CA PRO A 7 15.50 -34.01 -6.19
C PRO A 7 15.68 -33.24 -4.89
N ASN A 8 16.93 -32.93 -4.54
CA ASN A 8 17.27 -32.04 -3.45
C ASN A 8 17.06 -30.60 -3.94
N ASN A 9 15.81 -30.16 -4.00
CA ASN A 9 15.43 -28.78 -4.40
C ASN A 9 15.40 -27.91 -3.15
N SER A 10 16.57 -27.66 -2.55
CA SER A 10 16.73 -26.70 -1.47
C SER A 10 16.91 -25.28 -2.02
N ASN A 11 15.95 -24.82 -2.81
CA ASN A 11 15.83 -23.37 -3.01
C ASN A 11 15.30 -22.79 -1.69
N PRO A 12 16.01 -21.86 -1.02
CA PRO A 12 15.54 -21.30 0.24
C PRO A 12 14.14 -20.70 0.02
N GLN A 13 13.20 -21.09 0.87
CA GLN A 13 11.82 -20.58 0.80
C GLN A 13 11.87 -19.07 0.94
N LYS A 14 11.39 -18.33 -0.07
CA LYS A 14 11.37 -16.88 -0.06
C LYS A 14 10.51 -16.39 1.11
N LYS A 15 11.05 -15.45 1.88
CA LYS A 15 10.38 -14.80 3.00
C LYS A 15 9.99 -13.39 2.59
N ILE A 16 8.70 -13.07 2.69
CA ILE A 16 8.16 -11.74 2.36
C ILE A 16 7.91 -10.98 3.65
N THR A 17 8.52 -9.82 3.79
CA THR A 17 8.20 -8.85 4.85
C THR A 17 7.44 -7.69 4.24
N LEU A 18 6.20 -7.48 4.69
CA LEU A 18 5.30 -6.46 4.17
C LEU A 18 5.18 -5.29 5.16
N PHE A 19 5.64 -4.11 4.74
CA PHE A 19 5.34 -2.85 5.41
C PHE A 19 4.13 -2.21 4.75
N GLY A 20 3.07 -2.03 5.51
CA GLY A 20 1.81 -1.51 5.02
C GLY A 20 1.02 -0.77 6.10
N ASP A 21 -0.16 -0.33 5.74
CA ASP A 21 -1.07 0.41 6.61
C ASP A 21 -2.30 -0.44 7.02
N SER A 22 -3.47 0.22 7.14
CA SER A 22 -4.75 -0.43 7.44
C SER A 22 -5.22 -1.40 6.35
N ILE A 23 -4.89 -1.12 5.08
CA ILE A 23 -5.38 -1.91 3.94
C ILE A 23 -4.80 -3.33 3.94
N PRO A 24 -3.47 -3.55 3.91
CA PRO A 24 -2.92 -4.90 4.03
C PRO A 24 -3.33 -5.61 5.33
N LYS A 25 -3.57 -4.84 6.39
CA LYS A 25 -4.05 -5.37 7.67
C LYS A 25 -5.52 -5.79 7.64
N GLY A 26 -6.25 -5.44 6.58
CA GLY A 26 -7.66 -5.72 6.41
C GLY A 26 -8.56 -4.94 7.37
N LEU A 27 -8.20 -3.67 7.65
CA LEU A 27 -8.98 -2.80 8.52
C LEU A 27 -9.70 -1.73 7.70
N TYR A 28 -10.89 -1.34 8.16
CA TYR A 28 -11.69 -0.23 7.61
C TYR A 28 -12.44 0.48 8.72
N LEU A 29 -13.05 1.62 8.42
CA LEU A 29 -13.88 2.36 9.36
C LEU A 29 -15.36 2.14 9.06
N GLU A 30 -16.15 1.94 10.12
CA GLU A 30 -17.61 1.98 10.11
C GLU A 30 -18.05 3.00 11.15
N GLY A 31 -18.39 4.20 10.70
CA GLY A 31 -18.45 5.37 11.58
C GLY A 31 -17.11 5.58 12.29
N ASN A 32 -17.12 5.68 13.62
CA ASN A 32 -15.90 5.85 14.43
C ASN A 32 -15.27 4.51 14.90
N LYS A 33 -15.71 3.38 14.37
CA LYS A 33 -15.23 2.05 14.79
C LYS A 33 -14.28 1.47 13.74
N ILE A 34 -13.15 0.94 14.21
CA ILE A 34 -12.26 0.15 13.38
C ILE A 34 -12.83 -1.26 13.26
N MET A 35 -13.14 -1.65 12.04
CA MET A 35 -13.66 -2.96 11.69
C MET A 35 -12.58 -3.77 10.95
N ARG A 36 -12.80 -5.08 10.81
CA ARG A 36 -11.88 -5.99 10.12
C ARG A 36 -12.58 -6.74 9.01
N ILE A 37 -11.96 -6.77 7.85
CA ILE A 37 -12.35 -7.64 6.73
C ILE A 37 -12.17 -9.09 7.16
N LYS A 38 -13.17 -9.92 6.89
CA LYS A 38 -13.17 -11.34 7.29
C LYS A 38 -11.99 -12.11 6.71
N ARG A 39 -11.63 -11.83 5.44
CA ARG A 39 -10.51 -12.44 4.73
C ARG A 39 -9.86 -11.38 3.86
N CYS A 40 -8.83 -10.72 4.39
CA CYS A 40 -8.14 -9.67 3.65
C CYS A 40 -7.26 -10.23 2.53
N ALA A 41 -6.80 -9.36 1.63
CA ALA A 41 -5.98 -9.74 0.48
C ALA A 41 -4.72 -10.54 0.89
N VAL A 42 -4.05 -10.14 1.96
CA VAL A 42 -2.87 -10.84 2.48
C VAL A 42 -3.20 -12.29 2.83
N ASN A 43 -4.31 -12.55 3.53
CA ASN A 43 -4.72 -13.92 3.87
C ASN A 43 -5.00 -14.75 2.62
N THR A 44 -5.69 -14.17 1.63
CA THR A 44 -6.00 -14.86 0.36
C THR A 44 -4.73 -15.22 -0.41
N VAL A 45 -3.78 -14.29 -0.47
CA VAL A 45 -2.48 -14.50 -1.13
C VAL A 45 -1.67 -15.59 -0.42
N GLU A 46 -1.56 -15.53 0.92
CA GLU A 46 -0.85 -16.56 1.71
C GLU A 46 -1.42 -17.96 1.47
N GLU A 47 -2.75 -18.09 1.53
CA GLU A 47 -3.43 -19.37 1.32
C GLU A 47 -3.29 -19.88 -0.12
N THR A 48 -3.43 -19.01 -1.12
CA THR A 48 -3.40 -19.41 -2.54
C THR A 48 -2.00 -19.79 -3.00
N LEU A 49 -1.00 -18.97 -2.63
CA LEU A 49 0.38 -19.20 -3.04
C LEU A 49 1.16 -20.12 -2.08
N GLN A 50 0.54 -20.57 -1.00
CA GLN A 50 1.17 -21.41 0.04
C GLN A 50 2.44 -20.78 0.60
N ILE A 51 2.44 -19.48 0.83
CA ILE A 51 3.56 -18.69 1.37
C ILE A 51 3.17 -18.08 2.71
N LYS A 52 4.17 -17.57 3.44
CA LYS A 52 3.96 -16.75 4.64
C LYS A 52 4.47 -15.34 4.42
N ILE A 53 3.67 -14.36 4.87
CA ILE A 53 4.00 -12.94 4.80
C ILE A 53 4.15 -12.42 6.24
N ASP A 54 5.37 -11.98 6.60
CA ASP A 54 5.60 -11.23 7.84
C ASP A 54 5.04 -9.82 7.68
N SER A 55 3.76 -9.65 8.02
CA SER A 55 3.08 -8.35 7.86
C SER A 55 3.36 -7.43 9.06
N ARG A 56 4.14 -6.39 8.81
CA ARG A 56 4.42 -5.28 9.73
C ARG A 56 3.50 -4.08 9.50
N SER A 57 2.27 -4.36 9.08
CA SER A 57 1.25 -3.36 8.79
C SER A 57 0.56 -2.86 10.06
N ALA A 58 0.24 -1.57 10.10
CA ALA A 58 -0.47 -0.96 11.21
C ALA A 58 -1.48 0.10 10.74
N PHE A 59 -2.59 0.26 11.49
CA PHE A 59 -3.57 1.32 11.23
C PHE A 59 -2.91 2.70 11.27
N GLY A 60 -3.15 3.54 10.28
CA GLY A 60 -2.59 4.90 10.20
C GLY A 60 -1.07 4.96 10.03
N GLN A 61 -0.44 3.87 9.55
CA GLN A 61 0.99 3.83 9.29
C GLN A 61 1.32 4.62 8.02
N THR A 62 2.44 5.35 8.07
CA THR A 62 2.98 6.13 6.96
C THR A 62 4.42 5.71 6.66
N LEU A 63 4.89 5.98 5.45
CA LEU A 63 6.30 5.81 5.09
C LEU A 63 7.19 6.64 6.01
N GLY A 64 6.80 7.90 6.25
CA GLY A 64 7.51 8.80 7.17
C GLY A 64 7.64 8.25 8.58
N LYS A 65 6.57 7.62 9.14
CA LYS A 65 6.63 6.98 10.47
C LYS A 65 7.54 5.75 10.45
N CYS A 66 7.52 4.92 9.41
CA CYS A 66 8.37 3.75 9.29
C CYS A 66 9.86 4.14 9.25
N CYS A 67 10.20 5.18 8.47
CA CYS A 67 11.56 5.70 8.41
C CYS A 67 12.00 6.31 9.75
N LYS A 68 11.18 7.17 10.36
CA LYS A 68 11.47 7.79 11.66
C LYS A 68 11.69 6.77 12.79
N LYS A 69 11.02 5.61 12.72
CA LYS A 69 11.16 4.50 13.67
C LYS A 69 12.23 3.50 13.27
N GLU A 70 13.03 3.79 12.26
CA GLU A 70 14.11 2.93 11.74
C GLU A 70 13.67 1.51 11.32
N MET A 71 12.36 1.31 11.06
CA MET A 71 11.80 -0.03 10.79
C MET A 71 12.40 -0.68 9.54
N PHE A 72 12.69 0.10 8.51
CA PHE A 72 13.37 -0.39 7.31
C PHE A 72 14.86 -0.65 7.57
N SER A 73 15.52 0.24 8.31
CA SER A 73 16.92 0.05 8.72
C SER A 73 17.09 -1.26 9.50
N ASP A 74 16.19 -1.52 10.45
CA ASP A 74 16.22 -2.76 11.24
C ASP A 74 15.93 -4.00 10.38
N PHE A 75 15.05 -3.89 9.38
CA PHE A 75 14.85 -4.96 8.41
C PHE A 75 16.12 -5.25 7.62
N PHE A 76 16.76 -4.24 7.02
CA PHE A 76 17.95 -4.41 6.18
C PHE A 76 19.19 -4.91 6.94
N LYS A 77 19.29 -4.65 8.26
CA LYS A 77 20.38 -5.19 9.09
C LYS A 77 20.39 -6.72 9.17
N THR A 78 19.22 -7.35 8.98
CA THR A 78 19.05 -8.80 9.16
C THR A 78 18.56 -9.52 7.92
N ALA A 79 18.23 -8.79 6.86
CA ALA A 79 17.71 -9.37 5.62
C ALA A 79 18.78 -10.17 4.86
N ASP A 80 18.38 -11.34 4.37
CA ASP A 80 19.17 -12.17 3.45
C ASP A 80 18.75 -11.84 2.00
N PRO A 81 19.61 -11.23 1.18
CA PRO A 81 19.28 -10.89 -0.20
C PRO A 81 18.89 -12.10 -1.08
N SER A 82 19.34 -13.30 -0.70
CA SER A 82 19.02 -14.52 -1.45
C SER A 82 17.63 -15.09 -1.14
N ALA A 83 17.06 -14.72 0.02
CA ALA A 83 15.82 -15.29 0.55
C ALA A 83 14.72 -14.26 0.84
N ASP A 84 15.08 -13.05 1.28
CA ASP A 84 14.10 -12.06 1.71
C ASP A 84 13.60 -11.17 0.56
N ILE A 85 12.32 -10.83 0.62
CA ILE A 85 11.65 -9.86 -0.26
C ILE A 85 11.01 -8.79 0.62
N LEU A 86 11.31 -7.52 0.32
CA LEU A 86 10.64 -6.38 0.93
C LEU A 86 9.42 -6.00 0.10
N ALA A 87 8.23 -6.06 0.68
CA ALA A 87 7.01 -5.54 0.09
C ALA A 87 6.58 -4.24 0.79
N VAL A 88 6.22 -3.22 0.02
CA VAL A 88 5.84 -1.89 0.54
C VAL A 88 4.49 -1.47 -0.04
N SER A 89 3.52 -1.24 0.84
CA SER A 89 2.16 -0.78 0.51
C SER A 89 1.80 0.39 1.44
N LEU A 90 2.44 1.53 1.21
CA LEU A 90 2.35 2.77 2.01
C LEU A 90 2.19 3.97 1.09
N GLY A 91 1.61 5.06 1.60
CA GLY A 91 1.38 6.31 0.90
C GLY A 91 -0.01 6.90 1.15
N GLY A 92 -1.02 6.06 1.34
CA GLY A 92 -2.40 6.53 1.56
C GLY A 92 -2.56 7.38 2.81
N ASN A 93 -1.89 7.03 3.91
CA ASN A 93 -1.89 7.87 5.12
C ASN A 93 -0.87 9.00 5.06
N ASP A 94 0.16 8.91 4.21
CA ASP A 94 1.17 9.95 4.06
C ASP A 94 0.56 11.23 3.48
N CYS A 95 -0.37 11.11 2.54
CA CYS A 95 -1.07 12.22 1.90
C CYS A 95 -2.15 12.87 2.79
N ASP A 96 -2.53 12.25 3.90
CA ASP A 96 -3.63 12.72 4.74
C ASP A 96 -3.22 13.92 5.61
N TYR A 97 -4.18 14.79 5.90
CA TYR A 97 -3.99 16.00 6.73
C TYR A 97 -4.51 15.81 8.14
N ASP A 98 -4.19 16.74 9.02
CA ASP A 98 -4.95 16.97 10.26
C ASP A 98 -6.16 17.86 9.95
N TRP A 99 -7.29 17.21 9.70
CA TRP A 99 -8.51 17.89 9.27
C TRP A 99 -9.06 18.86 10.31
N ALA A 100 -8.83 18.60 11.60
CA ALA A 100 -9.23 19.52 12.65
C ALA A 100 -8.40 20.81 12.63
N GLU A 101 -7.11 20.72 12.31
CA GLU A 101 -6.28 21.92 12.13
C GLU A 101 -6.60 22.65 10.82
N VAL A 102 -6.89 21.94 9.73
CA VAL A 102 -7.34 22.53 8.47
C VAL A 102 -8.64 23.31 8.68
N ALA A 103 -9.61 22.76 9.41
CA ALA A 103 -10.88 23.46 9.67
C ALA A 103 -10.72 24.72 10.52
N LYS A 104 -9.72 24.81 11.38
CA LYS A 104 -9.45 26.02 12.19
C LYS A 104 -8.93 27.20 11.37
N ASP A 105 -8.17 26.92 10.32
CA ASP A 105 -7.58 27.94 9.44
C ASP A 105 -7.53 27.43 7.98
N PRO A 106 -8.68 27.35 7.29
CA PRO A 106 -8.79 26.73 5.97
C PRO A 106 -7.99 27.45 4.87
N PHE A 107 -7.56 28.68 5.11
CA PHE A 107 -6.71 29.45 4.18
C PHE A 107 -5.23 29.48 4.60
N GLY A 108 -4.91 28.82 5.71
CA GLY A 108 -3.56 28.68 6.21
C GLY A 108 -2.72 27.68 5.39
N TYR A 109 -1.44 27.60 5.75
CA TYR A 109 -0.53 26.63 5.15
C TYR A 109 -0.57 25.32 5.94
N HIS A 110 -1.09 24.27 5.33
CA HIS A 110 -1.16 22.93 5.92
C HIS A 110 -0.27 21.95 5.19
N LEU A 111 0.45 21.14 5.95
CA LEU A 111 1.23 20.04 5.41
C LEU A 111 0.52 18.72 5.65
N PRO A 112 0.53 17.79 4.69
CA PRO A 112 0.10 16.42 4.92
C PRO A 112 1.06 15.72 5.90
N LYS A 113 0.67 14.57 6.41
CA LYS A 113 1.45 13.80 7.42
C LYS A 113 2.88 13.52 6.98
N THR A 114 3.10 13.31 5.69
CA THR A 114 4.43 13.26 5.06
C THR A 114 4.36 14.09 3.77
N PRO A 115 4.88 15.32 3.73
CA PRO A 115 4.84 16.16 2.54
C PRO A 115 5.39 15.45 1.30
N LEU A 116 4.79 15.67 0.13
CA LEU A 116 5.13 14.94 -1.09
C LEU A 116 6.63 14.96 -1.43
N PRO A 117 7.36 16.10 -1.35
CA PRO A 117 8.81 16.08 -1.62
C PRO A 117 9.59 15.20 -0.63
N LEU A 118 9.22 15.22 0.66
CA LEU A 118 9.83 14.34 1.66
C LEU A 118 9.45 12.87 1.41
N PHE A 119 8.21 12.61 1.00
CA PHE A 119 7.76 11.27 0.67
C PHE A 119 8.56 10.68 -0.50
N GLU A 120 8.80 11.47 -1.55
CA GLU A 120 9.63 11.08 -2.70
C GLU A 120 11.08 10.80 -2.28
N GLU A 121 11.69 11.68 -1.47
CA GLU A 121 13.04 11.48 -0.93
C GLU A 121 13.16 10.18 -0.11
N LEU A 122 12.17 9.91 0.75
CA LEU A 122 12.14 8.68 1.56
C LEU A 122 11.98 7.41 0.72
N LEU A 123 11.17 7.47 -0.36
CA LEU A 123 11.04 6.36 -1.31
C LEU A 123 12.35 6.10 -2.05
N GLU A 124 12.99 7.14 -2.57
CA GLU A 124 14.27 7.03 -3.27
C GLU A 124 15.33 6.42 -2.36
N HIS A 125 15.47 6.93 -1.13
CA HIS A 125 16.41 6.39 -0.15
C HIS A 125 16.15 4.91 0.18
N LEU A 126 14.87 4.51 0.31
CA LEU A 126 14.48 3.13 0.55
C LEU A 126 14.88 2.23 -0.63
N ILE A 127 14.60 2.67 -1.85
CA ILE A 127 14.93 1.95 -3.09
C ILE A 127 16.45 1.80 -3.25
N GLU A 128 17.21 2.87 -3.05
CA GLU A 128 18.67 2.85 -3.10
C GLU A 128 19.26 1.90 -2.05
N THR A 129 18.68 1.89 -0.84
CA THR A 129 19.13 0.98 0.22
C THR A 129 18.85 -0.47 -0.15
N ALA A 130 17.67 -0.78 -0.71
CA ALA A 130 17.34 -2.11 -1.21
C ALA A 130 18.31 -2.55 -2.32
N ALA A 131 18.57 -1.67 -3.29
CA ALA A 131 19.52 -1.94 -4.38
C ALA A 131 20.94 -2.22 -3.86
N ARG A 132 21.42 -1.41 -2.91
CA ARG A 132 22.74 -1.57 -2.30
C ARG A 132 22.88 -2.86 -1.49
N THR A 133 21.81 -3.28 -0.82
CA THR A 133 21.78 -4.52 -0.03
C THR A 133 21.46 -5.76 -0.86
N GLY A 134 21.01 -5.58 -2.11
CA GLY A 134 20.62 -6.67 -3.00
C GLY A 134 19.28 -7.31 -2.66
N VAL A 135 18.50 -6.73 -1.75
CA VAL A 135 17.19 -7.24 -1.35
C VAL A 135 16.14 -6.92 -2.42
N ALA A 136 15.45 -7.94 -2.91
CA ALA A 136 14.36 -7.75 -3.86
C ALA A 136 13.22 -6.95 -3.22
N THR A 137 12.73 -5.91 -3.93
CA THR A 137 11.71 -5.02 -3.42
C THR A 137 10.52 -4.94 -4.36
N VAL A 138 9.32 -4.99 -3.80
CA VAL A 138 8.04 -4.91 -4.50
C VAL A 138 7.22 -3.77 -3.90
N PHE A 139 6.83 -2.83 -4.72
CA PHE A 139 5.90 -1.75 -4.35
C PHE A 139 4.51 -2.04 -4.91
N THR A 140 3.49 -1.48 -4.27
CA THR A 140 2.11 -1.56 -4.77
C THR A 140 1.57 -0.17 -5.08
N SER A 141 0.64 -0.08 -6.02
CA SER A 141 -0.20 1.12 -6.16
C SER A 141 -1.05 1.35 -4.92
N LEU A 142 -1.56 2.56 -4.76
CA LEU A 142 -2.58 2.89 -3.76
C LEU A 142 -3.96 2.63 -4.36
N PRO A 143 -4.91 1.98 -3.66
CA PRO A 143 -6.28 1.91 -4.13
C PRO A 143 -6.84 3.31 -4.36
N PRO A 144 -7.66 3.54 -5.39
CA PRO A 144 -8.35 4.82 -5.54
C PRO A 144 -9.34 5.02 -4.40
N ILE A 145 -9.62 6.27 -4.07
CA ILE A 145 -10.54 6.65 -3.00
C ILE A 145 -11.80 7.31 -3.57
N ASP A 146 -12.90 7.17 -2.85
CA ASP A 146 -14.12 7.94 -3.07
C ASP A 146 -14.09 9.20 -2.21
N SER A 147 -13.81 10.35 -2.83
CA SER A 147 -13.71 11.64 -2.15
C SER A 147 -14.98 12.03 -1.41
N GLU A 148 -16.15 11.74 -1.99
CA GLU A 148 -17.45 12.10 -1.42
C GLU A 148 -17.73 11.30 -0.13
N ARG A 149 -17.52 9.98 -0.15
CA ARG A 149 -17.69 9.13 1.03
C ARG A 149 -16.67 9.51 2.10
N TYR A 150 -15.40 9.68 1.72
CA TYR A 150 -14.34 10.04 2.66
C TYR A 150 -14.62 11.39 3.32
N PHE A 151 -14.97 12.39 2.53
CA PHE A 151 -15.32 13.71 3.07
C PHE A 151 -16.49 13.63 4.05
N ARG A 152 -17.60 13.00 3.64
CA ARG A 152 -18.82 12.94 4.43
C ARG A 152 -18.68 12.07 5.68
N ASN A 153 -18.10 10.88 5.52
CA ASN A 153 -18.15 9.86 6.56
C ASN A 153 -16.93 9.86 7.49
N VAL A 154 -15.82 10.50 7.06
CA VAL A 154 -14.59 10.55 7.87
C VAL A 154 -14.23 11.99 8.22
N ILE A 155 -14.07 12.88 7.23
CA ILE A 155 -13.61 14.25 7.50
C ILE A 155 -14.65 14.99 8.31
N CYS A 156 -15.91 15.02 7.88
CA CYS A 156 -17.00 15.71 8.61
C CYS A 156 -17.32 15.08 9.97
N ALA A 157 -16.89 13.86 10.25
CA ALA A 157 -17.04 13.26 11.58
C ALA A 157 -16.00 13.79 12.59
N HIS A 158 -14.92 14.41 12.13
CA HIS A 158 -13.80 14.86 12.96
C HIS A 158 -13.47 16.35 12.82
N ALA A 159 -14.03 17.04 11.82
CA ALA A 159 -13.78 18.45 11.54
C ALA A 159 -15.03 19.14 10.96
N ASP A 160 -15.04 20.48 10.99
CA ASP A 160 -16.07 21.26 10.32
C ASP A 160 -15.90 21.11 8.79
N GLY A 161 -16.84 20.40 8.16
CA GLY A 161 -16.80 20.12 6.72
C GLY A 161 -16.93 21.36 5.85
N GLU A 162 -17.67 22.40 6.27
CA GLU A 162 -17.78 23.64 5.52
C GLU A 162 -16.44 24.37 5.47
N GLU A 163 -15.71 24.40 6.58
CA GLU A 163 -14.39 25.00 6.66
C GLU A 163 -13.36 24.17 5.85
N VAL A 164 -13.37 22.84 6.00
CA VAL A 164 -12.49 21.97 5.19
C VAL A 164 -12.78 22.12 3.70
N MET A 165 -14.05 22.31 3.29
CA MET A 165 -14.39 22.50 1.89
C MET A 165 -13.78 23.80 1.32
N LYS A 166 -13.60 24.85 2.14
CA LYS A 166 -12.88 26.07 1.72
C LYS A 166 -11.43 25.80 1.39
N PHE A 167 -10.76 24.96 2.17
CA PHE A 167 -9.39 24.49 1.88
C PHE A 167 -9.32 23.79 0.51
N PHE A 168 -10.34 23.05 0.13
CA PHE A 168 -10.44 22.41 -1.19
C PHE A 168 -11.00 23.32 -2.29
N CYS A 169 -11.14 24.63 -2.05
CA CYS A 169 -11.71 25.57 -3.02
C CYS A 169 -13.11 25.16 -3.52
N GLY A 170 -13.90 24.50 -2.69
CA GLY A 170 -15.24 24.02 -3.02
C GLY A 170 -15.30 22.75 -3.88
N ASP A 171 -14.17 22.09 -4.11
CA ASP A 171 -14.08 20.89 -4.97
C ASP A 171 -13.56 19.69 -4.17
N VAL A 172 -14.48 18.82 -3.77
CA VAL A 172 -14.18 17.60 -3.00
C VAL A 172 -13.24 16.64 -3.75
N THR A 173 -13.23 16.68 -5.10
CA THR A 173 -12.35 15.82 -5.91
C THR A 173 -10.88 16.13 -5.73
N ASN A 174 -10.52 17.28 -5.12
CA ASN A 174 -9.16 17.60 -4.72
C ASN A 174 -8.56 16.58 -3.77
N ILE A 175 -9.38 15.89 -2.97
CA ILE A 175 -8.95 14.81 -2.08
C ILE A 175 -8.33 13.66 -2.89
N ALA A 176 -9.07 13.14 -3.88
CA ALA A 176 -8.59 12.05 -4.72
C ALA A 176 -7.40 12.48 -5.60
N ARG A 177 -7.41 13.70 -6.14
CA ARG A 177 -6.28 14.25 -6.92
C ARG A 177 -5.01 14.38 -6.08
N HIS A 178 -5.15 14.77 -4.82
CA HIS A 178 -4.01 14.82 -3.90
C HIS A 178 -3.45 13.43 -3.61
N GLN A 179 -4.31 12.44 -3.31
CA GLN A 179 -3.88 11.05 -3.12
C GLN A 179 -3.24 10.46 -4.39
N GLU A 180 -3.74 10.85 -5.59
CA GLU A 180 -3.15 10.43 -6.86
C GLU A 180 -1.70 10.88 -7.03
N SER A 181 -1.33 12.06 -6.52
CA SER A 181 0.08 12.52 -6.58
C SER A 181 1.03 11.59 -5.82
N TYR A 182 0.60 11.02 -4.68
CA TYR A 182 1.38 10.03 -3.94
C TYR A 182 1.42 8.68 -4.65
N ASN A 183 0.29 8.24 -5.23
CA ASN A 183 0.29 7.04 -6.06
C ASN A 183 1.26 7.17 -7.25
N ALA A 184 1.25 8.32 -7.93
CA ALA A 184 2.15 8.61 -9.04
C ALA A 184 3.62 8.63 -8.60
N ALA A 185 3.92 9.17 -7.41
CA ALA A 185 5.26 9.15 -6.82
C ALA A 185 5.75 7.72 -6.59
N VAL A 186 4.94 6.87 -5.94
CA VAL A 186 5.30 5.45 -5.73
C VAL A 186 5.58 4.74 -7.05
N MET A 187 4.68 4.86 -8.02
CA MET A 187 4.82 4.22 -9.33
C MET A 187 6.07 4.71 -10.05
N LYS A 188 6.27 6.02 -10.13
CA LYS A 188 7.42 6.64 -10.81
C LYS A 188 8.74 6.19 -10.18
N SER A 189 8.86 6.27 -8.86
CA SER A 189 10.09 5.88 -8.15
C SER A 189 10.39 4.39 -8.33
N ALA A 190 9.39 3.52 -8.19
CA ALA A 190 9.56 2.08 -8.37
C ALA A 190 10.00 1.73 -9.81
N LEU A 191 9.30 2.24 -10.82
CA LEU A 191 9.59 1.93 -12.22
C LEU A 191 10.92 2.53 -12.69
N SER A 192 11.26 3.75 -12.27
CA SER A 192 12.54 4.39 -12.64
C SER A 192 13.74 3.62 -12.10
N ALA A 193 13.59 2.96 -10.96
CA ALA A 193 14.63 2.14 -10.34
C ALA A 193 14.63 0.67 -10.81
N GLY A 194 13.70 0.27 -11.68
CA GLY A 194 13.53 -1.13 -12.08
C GLY A 194 13.04 -2.04 -10.96
N ALA A 195 12.50 -1.47 -9.88
CA ALA A 195 11.87 -2.24 -8.81
C ALA A 195 10.53 -2.84 -9.28
N ALA A 196 10.13 -3.94 -8.66
CA ALA A 196 8.85 -4.56 -8.97
C ALA A 196 7.70 -3.66 -8.50
N PHE A 197 6.66 -3.54 -9.33
CA PHE A 197 5.47 -2.75 -9.03
C PHE A 197 4.21 -3.55 -9.35
N ILE A 198 3.29 -3.64 -8.41
CA ILE A 198 1.99 -4.30 -8.58
C ILE A 198 0.92 -3.23 -8.66
N ASP A 199 0.38 -3.03 -9.86
CA ASP A 199 -0.69 -2.07 -10.12
C ASP A 199 -2.06 -2.72 -9.97
N PHE A 200 -2.65 -2.61 -8.80
CA PHE A 200 -4.06 -2.94 -8.61
C PHE A 200 -4.98 -1.71 -8.74
N ARG A 201 -4.44 -0.47 -8.71
CA ARG A 201 -5.23 0.74 -8.88
C ARG A 201 -5.96 0.77 -10.23
N THR A 202 -5.26 0.45 -11.30
CA THR A 202 -5.85 0.38 -12.63
C THR A 202 -7.03 -0.59 -12.69
N GLU A 203 -6.95 -1.74 -12.01
CA GLU A 203 -8.05 -2.71 -11.95
C GLU A 203 -9.30 -2.15 -11.26
N PHE A 204 -9.13 -1.35 -10.19
CA PHE A 204 -10.25 -0.64 -9.56
C PHE A 204 -10.85 0.41 -10.50
N LEU A 205 -10.00 1.22 -11.16
CA LEU A 205 -10.45 2.29 -12.05
C LEU A 205 -11.21 1.76 -13.30
N MET A 206 -10.91 0.54 -13.71
CA MET A 206 -11.61 -0.13 -14.81
C MET A 206 -12.99 -0.69 -14.42
N LYS A 207 -13.36 -0.68 -13.12
CA LYS A 207 -14.67 -1.14 -12.67
C LYS A 207 -15.72 -0.04 -12.85
N PRO A 208 -16.77 -0.24 -13.66
CA PRO A 208 -17.86 0.73 -13.80
C PRO A 208 -18.65 0.89 -12.48
N ASP A 209 -18.64 -0.13 -11.63
CA ASP A 209 -19.25 -0.22 -10.31
C ASP A 209 -18.21 -0.04 -9.19
N PHE A 210 -17.22 0.83 -9.38
CA PHE A 210 -16.10 1.07 -8.46
C PHE A 210 -16.52 1.20 -6.98
N LEU A 211 -17.64 1.88 -6.71
CA LEU A 211 -18.14 2.09 -5.35
C LEU A 211 -18.51 0.79 -4.62
N ASP A 212 -18.77 -0.29 -5.35
CA ASP A 212 -19.04 -1.62 -4.80
C ASP A 212 -17.79 -2.30 -4.22
N TYR A 213 -16.60 -1.76 -4.50
CA TYR A 213 -15.31 -2.29 -4.04
C TYR A 213 -14.73 -1.50 -2.87
N VAL A 214 -15.34 -0.37 -2.51
CA VAL A 214 -14.88 0.55 -1.47
C VAL A 214 -15.86 0.53 -0.30
N SER A 215 -15.34 0.57 0.91
CA SER A 215 -16.12 0.66 2.15
C SER A 215 -16.83 2.02 2.24
N GLU A 216 -17.77 2.14 3.18
CA GLU A 216 -18.52 3.39 3.40
C GLU A 216 -17.62 4.58 3.83
N ASP A 217 -16.43 4.31 4.35
CA ASP A 217 -15.45 5.34 4.68
C ASP A 217 -14.78 5.99 3.46
N GLY A 218 -14.96 5.43 2.27
CA GLY A 218 -14.46 5.98 1.01
C GLY A 218 -12.97 5.75 0.74
N ILE A 219 -12.21 5.16 1.67
CA ILE A 219 -10.75 5.00 1.54
C ILE A 219 -10.27 3.55 1.66
N HIS A 220 -11.02 2.69 2.34
CA HIS A 220 -10.63 1.31 2.49
C HIS A 220 -11.38 0.40 1.51
N PRO A 221 -10.69 -0.54 0.85
CA PRO A 221 -11.35 -1.61 0.12
C PRO A 221 -12.25 -2.44 1.05
N ASN A 222 -13.44 -2.79 0.59
CA ASN A 222 -14.28 -3.78 1.26
C ASN A 222 -13.88 -5.21 0.86
N GLN A 223 -14.68 -6.23 1.17
CA GLN A 223 -14.33 -7.62 0.84
C GLN A 223 -14.10 -7.82 -0.68
N LYS A 224 -14.97 -7.27 -1.55
CA LYS A 224 -14.77 -7.34 -3.01
C LYS A 224 -13.47 -6.64 -3.44
N GLY A 225 -13.15 -5.51 -2.83
CA GLY A 225 -11.91 -4.78 -3.09
C GLY A 225 -10.68 -5.57 -2.64
N HIS A 226 -10.74 -6.24 -1.50
CA HIS A 226 -9.66 -7.12 -1.04
C HIS A 226 -9.49 -8.36 -1.94
N ASP A 227 -10.58 -8.93 -2.43
CA ASP A 227 -10.52 -10.04 -3.39
C ASP A 227 -9.85 -9.60 -4.70
N LEU A 228 -10.19 -8.40 -5.20
CA LEU A 228 -9.55 -7.81 -6.38
C LEU A 228 -8.04 -7.58 -6.18
N ILE A 229 -7.63 -7.04 -5.03
CA ILE A 229 -6.20 -6.87 -4.70
C ILE A 229 -5.48 -8.22 -4.67
N ALA A 230 -6.08 -9.22 -4.03
CA ALA A 230 -5.49 -10.56 -3.96
C ALA A 230 -5.30 -11.17 -5.36
N ASP A 231 -6.29 -11.07 -6.22
CA ASP A 231 -6.22 -11.56 -7.61
C ASP A 231 -5.09 -10.87 -8.39
N CYS A 232 -4.90 -9.56 -8.21
CA CYS A 232 -3.81 -8.83 -8.85
C CYS A 232 -2.44 -9.34 -8.38
N VAL A 233 -2.27 -9.52 -7.07
CA VAL A 233 -1.00 -10.02 -6.50
C VAL A 233 -0.70 -11.44 -6.96
N ILE A 234 -1.71 -12.32 -6.98
CA ILE A 234 -1.56 -13.72 -7.41
C ILE A 234 -1.18 -13.77 -8.90
N ARG A 235 -1.90 -13.06 -9.77
CA ARG A 235 -1.57 -12.98 -11.22
C ARG A 235 -0.16 -12.46 -11.45
N TYR A 236 0.27 -11.45 -10.68
CA TYR A 236 1.63 -10.94 -10.76
C TYR A 236 2.67 -12.01 -10.38
N ALA A 237 2.44 -12.75 -9.29
CA ALA A 237 3.33 -13.81 -8.84
C ALA A 237 3.43 -14.94 -9.88
N ASP A 238 2.29 -15.39 -10.41
CA ASP A 238 2.23 -16.45 -11.44
C ASP A 238 2.99 -16.05 -12.71
N ALA A 239 2.81 -14.81 -13.19
CA ALA A 239 3.50 -14.29 -14.37
C ALA A 239 5.04 -14.26 -14.14
N ARG A 240 5.50 -13.92 -12.94
CA ARG A 240 6.93 -13.93 -12.59
C ARG A 240 7.50 -15.34 -12.54
N ILE A 241 6.77 -16.31 -11.97
CA ILE A 241 7.17 -17.72 -11.92
C ILE A 241 7.29 -18.28 -13.34
N GLN A 242 6.29 -18.03 -14.21
CA GLN A 242 6.32 -18.48 -15.61
C GLN A 242 7.51 -17.89 -16.39
N ALA A 243 7.78 -16.58 -16.21
CA ALA A 243 8.93 -15.95 -16.87
C ALA A 243 10.28 -16.58 -16.45
N LEU A 244 10.44 -16.93 -15.18
CA LEU A 244 11.65 -17.60 -14.70
C LEU A 244 11.80 -19.03 -15.24
N GLN A 245 10.69 -19.76 -15.41
CA GLN A 245 10.68 -21.11 -15.98
C GLN A 245 11.02 -21.14 -17.49
N GLN A 246 10.72 -20.07 -18.22
CA GLN A 246 11.05 -19.95 -19.64
C GLN A 246 12.52 -19.59 -19.90
N LEU A 247 13.23 -19.10 -18.89
CA LEU A 247 14.64 -18.72 -18.98
C LEU A 247 15.60 -19.82 -18.49
N ALA A 248 15.07 -20.90 -17.92
CA ALA A 248 15.82 -22.06 -17.39
C ALA A 248 15.84 -23.21 -18.38
#